data_06b2cb6622420652da19d553fd5485e1
#
_entry.id   06b2cb6622420652da19d553fd5485e1
#
_cell.length_a   1.000
_cell.length_b   1.000
_cell.length_c   1.000
_cell.angle_alpha   90.00
_cell.angle_beta   90.00
_cell.angle_gamma   90.00
#
_symmetry.space_group_name_H-M   'P 1'
#
loop_
_entity.id
_entity.type
_entity.pdbx_description
1 polymer ?
#
loop_
_entity_poly.entity_id
_entity_poly.type
_entity_poly.pdbx_seq_one_letter_code
_entity_poly.pdbx_strand_id
1 'polypeptide(L)'
;MIMRLFKVILIIFISISPAKSNTIYNLIKIPNLEIYELKTPNNLKYFYAEKPFRLGVQKNIECTNSDKQTYDKKYKIIAKNLNIYSKEFLKKINLKYIVMCENLSISGINTAGIPDYIMKTLIIDLKFNQKYFERVIHHELFHIIGDGNEELFDENEWIKLNNQDFKYAKCSTCTKKVGLDTYKKTNGFFTEYSKSTPSEDMAEVFSHLITNRYKKSNDEILNKKIEFIKSKLNEIDNSFMF
;
A
#
# COMPACT_ATOMS: atom_id res chain seq x y z
N MET A 1 -56.77 -18.14 41.96
CA MET A 1 -56.17 -18.58 40.75
C MET A 1 -55.28 -17.44 40.23
N ILE A 2 -53.95 -17.48 40.53
CA ILE A 2 -53.03 -16.34 40.28
C ILE A 2 -52.25 -16.72 39.03
N MET A 3 -52.52 -16.02 37.92
CA MET A 3 -51.74 -16.11 36.69
C MET A 3 -50.42 -15.36 36.82
N ARG A 4 -49.31 -16.07 36.86
CA ARG A 4 -47.96 -15.46 36.78
C ARG A 4 -47.66 -15.11 35.32
N LEU A 5 -47.53 -13.83 35.04
CA LEU A 5 -47.02 -13.31 33.75
C LEU A 5 -45.50 -13.49 33.74
N PHE A 6 -44.99 -14.40 32.89
CA PHE A 6 -43.57 -14.47 32.59
C PHE A 6 -43.24 -13.37 31.58
N LYS A 7 -42.47 -12.37 32.01
CA LYS A 7 -41.81 -11.41 31.09
C LYS A 7 -40.58 -12.07 30.47
N VAL A 8 -40.64 -12.37 29.19
CA VAL A 8 -39.48 -12.80 28.42
C VAL A 8 -38.68 -11.55 28.07
N ILE A 9 -37.50 -11.39 28.67
CA ILE A 9 -36.55 -10.34 28.31
C ILE A 9 -35.76 -10.87 27.12
N LEU A 10 -36.03 -10.34 25.93
CA LEU A 10 -35.25 -10.60 24.72
C LEU A 10 -33.95 -9.77 24.77
N ILE A 11 -32.83 -10.40 25.12
CA ILE A 11 -31.52 -9.76 25.07
C ILE A 11 -31.04 -9.82 23.64
N ILE A 12 -31.12 -8.70 22.92
CA ILE A 12 -30.53 -8.54 21.58
C ILE A 12 -29.01 -8.31 21.79
N PHE A 13 -28.20 -9.33 21.52
CA PHE A 13 -26.76 -9.17 21.37
C PHE A 13 -26.48 -8.41 20.06
N ILE A 14 -26.28 -7.11 20.16
CA ILE A 14 -25.71 -6.33 19.07
C ILE A 14 -24.22 -6.65 19.07
N SER A 15 -23.79 -7.52 18.17
CA SER A 15 -22.37 -7.72 17.87
C SER A 15 -21.83 -6.44 17.22
N ILE A 16 -21.19 -5.60 18.03
CA ILE A 16 -20.44 -4.46 17.55
C ILE A 16 -19.15 -5.04 16.94
N SER A 17 -19.16 -5.32 15.63
CA SER A 17 -17.92 -5.54 14.89
C SER A 17 -17.09 -4.25 15.02
N PRO A 18 -15.80 -4.33 15.38
CA PRO A 18 -14.96 -3.15 15.37
C PRO A 18 -14.92 -2.62 13.93
N ALA A 19 -15.49 -1.44 13.73
CA ALA A 19 -15.37 -0.75 12.46
C ALA A 19 -13.88 -0.51 12.21
N LYS A 20 -13.30 -1.13 11.15
CA LYS A 20 -11.97 -0.78 10.66
C LYS A 20 -11.99 0.72 10.42
N SER A 21 -11.20 1.47 11.16
CA SER A 21 -11.13 2.92 11.05
C SER A 21 -10.45 3.27 9.72
N ASN A 22 -11.24 3.63 8.72
CA ASN A 22 -10.69 4.12 7.45
C ASN A 22 -9.99 5.46 7.70
N THR A 23 -8.71 5.52 7.42
CA THR A 23 -7.88 6.72 7.58
C THR A 23 -8.20 7.79 6.54
N ILE A 24 -8.66 7.38 5.36
CA ILE A 24 -9.12 8.26 4.28
C ILE A 24 -10.59 7.95 4.00
N TYR A 25 -11.47 8.91 4.22
CA TYR A 25 -12.91 8.67 4.11
C TYR A 25 -13.45 8.69 2.69
N ASN A 26 -12.91 9.56 1.86
CA ASN A 26 -13.34 9.73 0.47
C ASN A 26 -12.46 10.80 -0.20
N LEU A 27 -12.14 10.63 -1.47
CA LEU A 27 -11.38 11.61 -2.23
C LEU A 27 -12.02 13.01 -2.22
N ILE A 28 -13.35 13.09 -2.33
CA ILE A 28 -14.08 14.37 -2.24
C ILE A 28 -14.04 15.02 -0.85
N LYS A 29 -13.59 14.30 0.17
CA LYS A 29 -13.38 14.82 1.52
C LYS A 29 -11.94 15.24 1.81
N ILE A 30 -11.01 14.98 0.90
CA ILE A 30 -9.68 15.54 0.95
C ILE A 30 -9.79 17.00 0.50
N PRO A 31 -9.59 17.98 1.37
CA PRO A 31 -9.73 19.38 1.00
C PRO A 31 -8.58 19.84 0.12
N ASN A 32 -8.80 20.92 -0.63
CA ASN A 32 -7.76 21.62 -1.39
C ASN A 32 -7.05 20.76 -2.45
N LEU A 33 -7.76 19.79 -3.05
CA LEU A 33 -7.26 19.06 -4.21
C LEU A 33 -7.69 19.74 -5.51
N GLU A 34 -6.72 19.85 -6.41
CA GLU A 34 -6.92 20.27 -7.78
C GLU A 34 -6.64 19.13 -8.76
N ILE A 35 -7.29 19.19 -9.92
CA ILE A 35 -7.10 18.22 -10.99
C ILE A 35 -5.75 18.48 -11.65
N TYR A 36 -4.89 17.45 -11.71
CA TYR A 36 -3.68 17.46 -12.52
C TYR A 36 -3.95 16.87 -13.90
N GLU A 37 -4.45 15.62 -13.96
CA GLU A 37 -4.81 14.96 -15.21
C GLU A 37 -5.92 13.92 -15.01
N LEU A 38 -6.94 13.93 -15.89
CA LEU A 38 -8.09 13.01 -15.84
C LEU A 38 -8.09 11.97 -16.96
N LYS A 39 -7.37 12.24 -18.06
CA LYS A 39 -7.38 11.40 -19.26
C LYS A 39 -6.01 10.74 -19.45
N THR A 40 -5.84 9.59 -18.85
CA THR A 40 -4.61 8.79 -18.93
C THR A 40 -4.85 7.46 -19.65
N PRO A 41 -3.82 6.82 -20.22
CA PRO A 41 -3.97 5.56 -20.97
C PRO A 41 -4.64 4.45 -20.15
N ASN A 42 -4.35 4.38 -18.86
CA ASN A 42 -4.85 3.36 -17.94
C ASN A 42 -6.01 3.82 -17.05
N ASN A 43 -6.62 4.99 -17.34
CA ASN A 43 -7.74 5.60 -16.62
C ASN A 43 -7.44 6.02 -15.16
N LEU A 44 -6.21 6.06 -14.72
CA LEU A 44 -5.87 6.71 -13.45
C LEU A 44 -6.14 8.21 -13.55
N LYS A 45 -6.61 8.78 -12.46
CA LYS A 45 -6.89 10.21 -12.35
C LYS A 45 -5.92 10.81 -11.33
N TYR A 46 -5.21 11.86 -11.75
CA TYR A 46 -4.19 12.50 -10.94
C TYR A 46 -4.70 13.82 -10.39
N PHE A 47 -4.45 14.00 -9.10
CA PHE A 47 -4.74 15.21 -8.35
C PHE A 47 -3.49 15.69 -7.62
N TYR A 48 -3.46 16.95 -7.28
CA TYR A 48 -2.40 17.52 -6.46
C TYR A 48 -2.96 18.39 -5.35
N ALA A 49 -2.24 18.53 -4.26
CA ALA A 49 -2.57 19.45 -3.18
C ALA A 49 -2.31 20.89 -3.61
N GLU A 50 -3.36 21.70 -3.81
CA GLU A 50 -3.22 23.13 -4.04
C GLU A 50 -2.75 23.86 -2.76
N LYS A 51 -3.22 23.40 -1.62
CA LYS A 51 -2.88 23.90 -0.26
C LYS A 51 -2.67 22.72 0.68
N PRO A 52 -1.99 22.93 1.80
CA PRO A 52 -1.86 21.90 2.82
C PRO A 52 -3.23 21.37 3.28
N PHE A 53 -3.28 20.07 3.54
CA PHE A 53 -4.47 19.43 4.08
C PHE A 53 -4.15 18.53 5.27
N ARG A 54 -5.19 18.31 6.09
CA ARG A 54 -5.19 17.31 7.18
C ARG A 54 -6.42 16.45 7.07
N LEU A 55 -6.26 15.15 7.23
CA LEU A 55 -7.35 14.16 7.18
C LEU A 55 -7.06 12.96 8.10
N GLY A 56 -7.93 11.95 8.01
CA GLY A 56 -7.82 10.78 8.86
C GLY A 56 -8.45 10.96 10.25
N VAL A 57 -8.26 9.96 11.10
CA VAL A 57 -8.76 9.97 12.48
C VAL A 57 -8.00 11.05 13.27
N GLN A 58 -8.76 11.97 13.90
CA GLN A 58 -8.18 13.11 14.63
C GLN A 58 -7.23 13.98 13.79
N LYS A 59 -7.41 14.00 12.45
CA LYS A 59 -6.57 14.76 11.52
C LYS A 59 -5.07 14.36 11.60
N ASN A 60 -4.82 13.09 11.80
CA ASN A 60 -3.48 12.54 12.00
C ASN A 60 -2.68 12.34 10.70
N ILE A 61 -3.31 12.50 9.53
CA ILE A 61 -2.65 12.50 8.23
C ILE A 61 -2.47 13.95 7.80
N GLU A 62 -1.24 14.30 7.49
CA GLU A 62 -0.89 15.66 7.05
C GLU A 62 -0.12 15.59 5.75
N CYS A 63 -0.41 16.54 4.84
CA CYS A 63 0.35 16.72 3.61
C CYS A 63 0.37 18.19 3.22
N THR A 64 1.47 18.62 2.61
CA THR A 64 1.63 20.00 2.13
C THR A 64 1.55 20.05 0.60
N ASN A 65 1.30 21.25 0.07
CA ASN A 65 1.39 21.51 -1.36
C ASN A 65 2.85 21.63 -1.81
N SER A 66 3.05 21.58 -3.13
CA SER A 66 4.34 21.79 -3.78
C SER A 66 4.25 22.89 -4.83
N ASP A 67 5.37 23.26 -5.42
CA ASP A 67 5.41 24.11 -6.60
C ASP A 67 5.08 23.33 -7.89
N LYS A 68 4.65 24.03 -8.92
CA LYS A 68 4.27 23.42 -10.19
C LYS A 68 5.40 22.64 -10.84
N GLN A 69 6.64 23.12 -10.75
CA GLN A 69 7.79 22.46 -11.39
C GLN A 69 8.05 21.09 -10.74
N THR A 70 7.92 21.00 -9.43
CA THR A 70 8.02 19.72 -8.68
C THR A 70 6.90 18.78 -9.08
N TYR A 71 5.64 19.25 -9.15
CA TYR A 71 4.53 18.41 -9.63
C TYR A 71 4.80 17.88 -11.04
N ASP A 72 5.18 18.73 -12.00
CA ASP A 72 5.43 18.33 -13.37
C ASP A 72 6.57 17.31 -13.50
N LYS A 73 7.65 17.49 -12.73
CA LYS A 73 8.78 16.55 -12.70
C LYS A 73 8.40 15.21 -12.10
N LYS A 74 7.73 15.21 -10.95
CA LYS A 74 7.39 13.99 -10.21
C LYS A 74 6.23 13.24 -10.85
N TYR A 75 5.24 13.94 -11.40
CA TYR A 75 4.17 13.36 -12.20
C TYR A 75 4.72 12.46 -13.32
N LYS A 76 5.71 12.94 -14.09
CA LYS A 76 6.32 12.15 -15.19
C LYS A 76 6.89 10.82 -14.68
N ILE A 77 7.52 10.82 -13.50
CA ILE A 77 8.05 9.59 -12.89
C ILE A 77 6.92 8.68 -12.45
N ILE A 78 5.92 9.22 -11.74
CA ILE A 78 4.79 8.45 -11.23
C ILE A 78 4.00 7.85 -12.40
N ALA A 79 3.64 8.65 -13.37
CA ALA A 79 2.89 8.21 -14.54
C ALA A 79 3.65 7.14 -15.35
N LYS A 80 4.96 7.30 -15.56
CA LYS A 80 5.80 6.29 -16.22
C LYS A 80 5.73 4.95 -15.49
N ASN A 81 5.83 4.95 -14.15
CA ASN A 81 5.82 3.72 -13.35
C ASN A 81 4.42 3.09 -13.28
N LEU A 82 3.35 3.89 -13.24
CA LEU A 82 1.99 3.36 -13.16
C LEU A 82 1.39 3.00 -14.53
N ASN A 83 1.87 3.58 -15.64
CA ASN A 83 1.39 3.26 -17.00
C ASN A 83 1.79 1.85 -17.48
N ILE A 84 2.67 1.14 -16.78
CA ILE A 84 2.95 -0.27 -17.06
C ILE A 84 1.77 -1.18 -16.73
N TYR A 85 0.87 -0.75 -15.86
CA TYR A 85 -0.31 -1.50 -15.46
C TYR A 85 -1.48 -1.22 -16.40
N SER A 86 -2.13 -2.30 -16.86
CA SER A 86 -3.31 -2.19 -17.72
C SER A 86 -4.49 -1.56 -16.96
N LYS A 87 -5.41 -0.94 -17.72
CA LYS A 87 -6.66 -0.43 -17.17
C LYS A 87 -7.48 -1.51 -16.48
N GLU A 88 -7.47 -2.71 -17.04
CA GLU A 88 -8.18 -3.88 -16.53
C GLU A 88 -7.60 -4.33 -15.19
N PHE A 89 -6.28 -4.41 -15.09
CA PHE A 89 -5.59 -4.73 -13.83
C PHE A 89 -5.90 -3.69 -12.76
N LEU A 90 -5.73 -2.40 -13.05
CA LEU A 90 -6.01 -1.32 -12.09
C LEU A 90 -7.47 -1.32 -11.60
N LYS A 91 -8.42 -1.70 -12.48
CA LYS A 91 -9.82 -1.88 -12.09
C LYS A 91 -10.00 -3.07 -11.15
N LYS A 92 -9.32 -4.20 -11.39
CA LYS A 92 -9.37 -5.39 -10.54
C LYS A 92 -8.84 -5.11 -9.14
N ILE A 93 -7.74 -4.38 -9.03
CA ILE A 93 -7.15 -3.98 -7.73
C ILE A 93 -7.82 -2.74 -7.12
N ASN A 94 -8.87 -2.22 -7.74
CA ASN A 94 -9.67 -1.09 -7.25
C ASN A 94 -8.89 0.23 -7.11
N LEU A 95 -7.82 0.47 -7.87
CA LEU A 95 -7.11 1.74 -7.89
C LEU A 95 -7.68 2.68 -8.98
N LYS A 96 -7.96 3.94 -8.62
CA LYS A 96 -8.51 4.93 -9.53
C LYS A 96 -7.87 6.31 -9.42
N TYR A 97 -7.43 6.69 -8.22
CA TYR A 97 -7.00 8.04 -7.91
C TYR A 97 -5.57 8.07 -7.38
N ILE A 98 -4.77 8.99 -7.90
CA ILE A 98 -3.44 9.31 -7.39
C ILE A 98 -3.46 10.73 -6.87
N VAL A 99 -3.04 10.94 -5.63
CA VAL A 99 -2.93 12.25 -5.00
C VAL A 99 -1.46 12.56 -4.75
N MET A 100 -1.01 13.68 -5.26
CA MET A 100 0.37 14.14 -5.14
C MET A 100 0.47 15.29 -4.14
N CYS A 101 1.36 15.19 -3.18
CA CYS A 101 1.62 16.24 -2.19
C CYS A 101 3.04 16.09 -1.62
N GLU A 102 3.46 16.96 -0.71
CA GLU A 102 4.77 16.92 -0.07
C GLU A 102 4.67 16.74 1.44
N ASN A 103 5.73 16.20 2.04
CA ASN A 103 5.85 16.03 3.50
C ASN A 103 4.67 15.23 4.08
N LEU A 104 4.31 14.14 3.39
CA LEU A 104 3.24 13.25 3.83
C LEU A 104 3.63 12.57 5.15
N SER A 105 2.76 12.64 6.13
CA SER A 105 2.98 12.01 7.44
C SER A 105 1.70 11.45 8.04
N ILE A 106 1.86 10.42 8.90
CA ILE A 106 0.80 9.85 9.73
C ILE A 106 1.24 9.98 11.18
N SER A 107 0.48 10.70 11.99
CA SER A 107 0.80 10.94 13.41
C SER A 107 2.23 11.50 13.62
N GLY A 108 2.68 12.36 12.70
CA GLY A 108 4.02 12.95 12.72
C GLY A 108 5.14 12.05 12.21
N ILE A 109 4.85 10.83 11.75
CA ILE A 109 5.82 9.92 11.13
C ILE A 109 5.73 10.10 9.61
N ASN A 110 6.83 10.51 8.99
CA ASN A 110 6.90 10.65 7.54
C ASN A 110 6.73 9.31 6.84
N THR A 111 5.91 9.28 5.79
CA THR A 111 5.68 8.10 4.95
C THR A 111 5.84 8.44 3.47
N ALA A 112 6.17 7.44 2.68
CA ALA A 112 6.35 7.58 1.23
C ALA A 112 5.02 7.66 0.48
N GLY A 113 4.02 6.95 0.99
CA GLY A 113 2.68 6.95 0.45
C GLY A 113 1.65 6.50 1.48
N ILE A 114 0.40 6.64 1.12
CA ILE A 114 -0.74 6.12 1.87
C ILE A 114 -1.68 5.44 0.87
N PRO A 115 -1.70 4.11 0.82
CA PRO A 115 -2.64 3.34 0.04
C PRO A 115 -4.00 3.28 0.74
N ASP A 116 -5.08 3.38 -0.01
CA ASP A 116 -6.44 3.16 0.49
C ASP A 116 -7.27 2.42 -0.57
N TYR A 117 -7.39 1.12 -0.40
CA TYR A 117 -8.16 0.25 -1.29
C TYR A 117 -9.64 0.64 -1.36
N ILE A 118 -10.26 1.02 -0.23
CA ILE A 118 -11.68 1.35 -0.16
C ILE A 118 -11.96 2.66 -0.91
N MET A 119 -11.11 3.66 -0.72
CA MET A 119 -11.21 4.95 -1.41
C MET A 119 -10.59 4.94 -2.80
N LYS A 120 -10.05 3.82 -3.24
CA LYS A 120 -9.44 3.65 -4.58
C LYS A 120 -8.32 4.66 -4.83
N THR A 121 -7.59 5.01 -3.78
CA THR A 121 -6.68 6.15 -3.77
C THR A 121 -5.29 5.75 -3.29
N LEU A 122 -4.27 6.27 -3.95
CA LEU A 122 -2.90 6.26 -3.49
C LEU A 122 -2.42 7.71 -3.36
N ILE A 123 -2.04 8.12 -2.15
CA ILE A 123 -1.37 9.40 -1.90
C ILE A 123 0.13 9.15 -1.94
N ILE A 124 0.89 10.03 -2.62
CA ILE A 124 2.34 9.89 -2.80
C ILE A 124 3.05 11.16 -2.32
N ASP A 125 4.04 10.99 -1.46
CA ASP A 125 4.94 12.08 -1.04
C ASP A 125 6.00 12.36 -2.12
N LEU A 126 5.91 13.54 -2.74
CA LEU A 126 6.84 13.97 -3.79
C LEU A 126 8.25 14.26 -3.27
N LYS A 127 8.42 14.51 -1.97
CA LYS A 127 9.72 14.72 -1.32
C LYS A 127 10.39 13.46 -0.83
N PHE A 128 9.70 12.33 -0.95
CA PHE A 128 10.35 11.07 -0.58
C PHE A 128 11.68 10.88 -1.31
N ASN A 129 12.60 10.16 -0.67
CA ASN A 129 13.98 10.01 -1.14
C ASN A 129 14.05 9.52 -2.59
N GLN A 130 14.66 10.32 -3.45
CA GLN A 130 14.74 10.07 -4.91
C GLN A 130 15.38 8.72 -5.25
N LYS A 131 16.30 8.21 -4.43
CA LYS A 131 16.97 6.91 -4.63
C LYS A 131 15.98 5.75 -4.65
N TYR A 132 14.90 5.85 -3.88
CA TYR A 132 13.91 4.78 -3.70
C TYR A 132 12.57 5.11 -4.35
N PHE A 133 12.39 6.32 -4.88
CA PHE A 133 11.09 6.88 -5.27
C PHE A 133 10.32 5.98 -6.25
N GLU A 134 10.97 5.49 -7.32
CA GLU A 134 10.30 4.62 -8.29
C GLU A 134 9.86 3.29 -7.65
N ARG A 135 10.71 2.68 -6.82
CA ARG A 135 10.39 1.43 -6.14
C ARG A 135 9.24 1.59 -5.16
N VAL A 136 9.21 2.69 -4.42
CA VAL A 136 8.17 2.99 -3.44
C VAL A 136 6.78 3.12 -4.09
N ILE A 137 6.68 3.68 -5.29
CA ILE A 137 5.39 3.73 -6.01
C ILE A 137 4.79 2.33 -6.15
N HIS A 138 5.60 1.34 -6.49
CA HIS A 138 5.15 -0.05 -6.62
C HIS A 138 4.93 -0.71 -5.26
N HIS A 139 5.74 -0.38 -4.26
CA HIS A 139 5.58 -0.84 -2.89
C HIS A 139 4.21 -0.45 -2.32
N GLU A 140 3.87 0.83 -2.40
CA GLU A 140 2.57 1.33 -1.93
C GLU A 140 1.39 0.80 -2.77
N LEU A 141 1.61 0.58 -4.07
CA LEU A 141 0.62 -0.08 -4.92
C LEU A 141 0.33 -1.50 -4.44
N PHE A 142 1.36 -2.23 -3.96
CA PHE A 142 1.17 -3.60 -3.48
C PHE A 142 0.25 -3.64 -2.26
N HIS A 143 0.30 -2.67 -1.36
CA HIS A 143 -0.63 -2.62 -0.23
C HIS A 143 -2.09 -2.51 -0.70
N ILE A 144 -2.37 -1.76 -1.79
CA ILE A 144 -3.71 -1.74 -2.39
C ILE A 144 -4.09 -3.11 -2.95
N ILE A 145 -3.15 -3.81 -3.59
CA ILE A 145 -3.36 -5.17 -4.11
C ILE A 145 -3.66 -6.13 -2.96
N GLY A 146 -2.84 -6.11 -1.92
CA GLY A 146 -2.96 -7.01 -0.75
C GLY A 146 -4.25 -6.77 0.03
N ASP A 147 -4.56 -5.50 0.34
CA ASP A 147 -5.79 -5.14 1.07
C ASP A 147 -7.07 -5.54 0.32
N GLY A 148 -7.02 -5.53 -1.01
CA GLY A 148 -8.13 -5.97 -1.85
C GLY A 148 -8.23 -7.47 -2.07
N ASN A 149 -7.21 -8.23 -1.68
CA ASN A 149 -7.08 -9.67 -1.94
C ASN A 149 -6.44 -10.39 -0.74
N GLU A 150 -6.88 -10.07 0.49
CA GLU A 150 -6.33 -10.62 1.75
C GLU A 150 -6.27 -12.16 1.75
N GLU A 151 -7.26 -12.82 1.12
CA GLU A 151 -7.30 -14.30 1.03
C GLU A 151 -6.18 -14.87 0.14
N LEU A 152 -5.78 -14.14 -0.90
CA LEU A 152 -4.69 -14.54 -1.79
C LEU A 152 -3.32 -14.28 -1.17
N PHE A 153 -3.17 -13.17 -0.44
CA PHE A 153 -1.93 -12.76 0.19
C PHE A 153 -1.93 -13.04 1.70
N ASP A 154 -2.25 -14.30 2.07
CA ASP A 154 -2.30 -14.76 3.45
C ASP A 154 -0.91 -14.64 4.11
N GLU A 155 -0.82 -13.82 5.16
CA GLU A 155 0.43 -13.61 5.90
C GLU A 155 0.96 -14.88 6.55
N ASN A 156 0.09 -15.83 6.95
CA ASN A 156 0.53 -17.08 7.55
C ASN A 156 1.17 -18.01 6.53
N GLU A 157 0.68 -18.02 5.28
CA GLU A 157 1.35 -18.74 4.18
C GLU A 157 2.71 -18.11 3.89
N TRP A 158 2.78 -16.78 3.82
CA TRP A 158 4.01 -16.06 3.59
C TRP A 158 5.08 -16.29 4.66
N ILE A 159 4.71 -16.24 5.95
CA ILE A 159 5.61 -16.48 7.08
C ILE A 159 6.28 -17.85 6.98
N LYS A 160 5.56 -18.88 6.53
CA LYS A 160 6.09 -20.26 6.36
C LYS A 160 7.18 -20.39 5.30
N LEU A 161 7.33 -19.40 4.42
CA LEU A 161 8.42 -19.38 3.43
C LEU A 161 9.78 -19.06 4.05
N ASN A 162 9.81 -18.45 5.22
CA ASN A 162 11.03 -18.09 5.95
C ASN A 162 11.63 -19.27 6.71
N ASN A 163 12.87 -19.11 7.15
CA ASN A 163 13.48 -20.03 8.11
C ASN A 163 12.66 -20.09 9.41
N GLN A 164 12.59 -21.26 10.04
CA GLN A 164 11.77 -21.49 11.24
C GLN A 164 12.13 -20.57 12.41
N ASP A 165 13.39 -20.17 12.52
CA ASP A 165 13.88 -19.28 13.61
C ASP A 165 13.62 -17.80 13.33
N PHE A 166 13.20 -17.43 12.11
CA PHE A 166 12.94 -16.04 11.78
C PHE A 166 11.58 -15.57 12.31
N LYS A 167 11.58 -14.37 12.88
CA LYS A 167 10.35 -13.68 13.31
C LYS A 167 10.36 -12.23 12.83
N TYR A 168 9.27 -11.82 12.20
CA TYR A 168 9.05 -10.42 11.86
C TYR A 168 9.00 -9.53 13.12
N ALA A 169 9.29 -8.25 12.96
CA ALA A 169 9.03 -7.26 13.99
C ALA A 169 7.50 -7.10 14.21
N LYS A 170 7.12 -6.39 15.26
CA LYS A 170 5.70 -6.24 15.62
C LYS A 170 4.95 -5.19 14.78
N CYS A 171 5.66 -4.32 14.10
CA CYS A 171 5.08 -3.26 13.27
C CYS A 171 6.11 -2.74 12.25
N SER A 172 5.64 -2.02 11.21
CA SER A 172 6.47 -1.47 10.14
C SER A 172 7.55 -0.49 10.63
N THR A 173 7.34 0.19 11.75
CA THR A 173 8.30 1.11 12.37
C THR A 173 9.07 0.51 13.55
N CYS A 174 8.88 -0.78 13.86
CA CYS A 174 9.49 -1.45 15.01
C CYS A 174 10.86 -2.07 14.73
N THR A 175 11.40 -1.95 13.52
CA THR A 175 12.75 -2.40 13.18
C THR A 175 13.81 -1.43 13.72
N LYS A 176 14.99 -1.96 14.06
CA LYS A 176 16.11 -1.14 14.56
C LYS A 176 16.56 -0.05 13.58
N LYS A 177 16.33 -0.25 12.28
CA LYS A 177 16.62 0.69 11.21
C LYS A 177 15.55 0.53 10.12
N VAL A 178 14.97 1.64 9.69
CA VAL A 178 14.21 1.69 8.42
C VAL A 178 15.23 1.68 7.30
N GLY A 179 15.73 0.49 6.94
CA GLY A 179 16.76 0.32 5.91
C GLY A 179 16.12 -0.05 4.58
N LEU A 180 16.07 0.90 3.64
CA LEU A 180 15.51 0.70 2.30
C LEU A 180 16.58 0.29 1.26
N ASP A 181 17.85 0.25 1.64
CA ASP A 181 18.91 -0.22 0.76
C ASP A 181 18.78 -1.72 0.50
N THR A 182 18.86 -2.08 -0.77
CA THR A 182 18.88 -3.49 -1.16
C THR A 182 20.16 -4.15 -0.68
N TYR A 183 20.04 -5.29 -0.04
CA TYR A 183 21.20 -6.06 0.39
C TYR A 183 22.06 -6.52 -0.79
N LYS A 184 23.37 -6.46 -0.62
CA LYS A 184 24.31 -7.07 -1.60
C LYS A 184 24.18 -8.58 -1.65
N LYS A 185 23.91 -9.22 -0.50
CA LYS A 185 23.65 -10.65 -0.37
C LYS A 185 22.31 -10.78 0.37
N THR A 186 21.31 -11.22 -0.36
CA THR A 186 19.98 -11.51 0.19
C THR A 186 20.04 -12.79 1.05
N ASN A 187 19.17 -12.86 2.03
CA ASN A 187 18.96 -14.07 2.84
C ASN A 187 17.46 -14.14 3.13
N GLY A 188 16.68 -14.37 2.08
CA GLY A 188 15.23 -14.36 2.08
C GLY A 188 14.58 -12.96 2.05
N PHE A 189 15.39 -11.88 2.10
CA PHE A 189 14.89 -10.50 2.19
C PHE A 189 15.67 -9.57 1.29
N PHE A 190 14.98 -8.63 0.64
CA PHE A 190 15.63 -7.61 -0.19
C PHE A 190 16.27 -6.50 0.64
N THR A 191 15.63 -6.09 1.73
CA THR A 191 16.02 -4.93 2.56
C THR A 191 15.87 -5.24 4.03
N GLU A 192 16.39 -4.39 4.91
CA GLU A 192 16.10 -4.48 6.34
C GLU A 192 14.61 -4.23 6.62
N TYR A 193 14.00 -3.32 5.83
CA TYR A 193 12.58 -3.01 5.95
C TYR A 193 11.67 -4.22 5.68
N SER A 194 12.06 -5.12 4.77
CA SER A 194 11.36 -6.39 4.53
C SER A 194 11.14 -7.24 5.80
N LYS A 195 11.93 -7.02 6.86
CA LYS A 195 11.82 -7.80 8.10
C LYS A 195 10.84 -7.22 9.12
N SER A 196 10.19 -6.12 8.79
CA SER A 196 9.28 -5.43 9.70
C SER A 196 7.96 -6.16 9.89
N THR A 197 7.25 -6.46 8.81
CA THR A 197 6.01 -7.24 8.79
C THR A 197 5.92 -8.10 7.53
N PRO A 198 5.08 -9.15 7.50
CA PRO A 198 4.85 -9.93 6.30
C PRO A 198 4.34 -9.08 5.13
N SER A 199 3.42 -8.14 5.39
CA SER A 199 2.87 -7.24 4.38
C SER A 199 3.95 -6.35 3.75
N GLU A 200 4.85 -5.76 4.55
CA GLU A 200 5.98 -4.96 4.04
C GLU A 200 6.97 -5.80 3.23
N ASP A 201 7.19 -7.05 3.64
CA ASP A 201 8.07 -7.95 2.91
C ASP A 201 7.49 -8.33 1.54
N MET A 202 6.19 -8.63 1.47
CA MET A 202 5.50 -8.85 0.20
C MET A 202 5.58 -7.62 -0.72
N ALA A 203 5.38 -6.42 -0.18
CA ALA A 203 5.47 -5.16 -0.92
C ALA A 203 6.91 -4.89 -1.43
N GLU A 204 7.92 -5.19 -0.61
CA GLU A 204 9.32 -5.11 -1.02
C GLU A 204 9.65 -6.11 -2.14
N VAL A 205 9.20 -7.37 -2.02
CA VAL A 205 9.40 -8.37 -3.08
C VAL A 205 8.74 -7.92 -4.38
N PHE A 206 7.48 -7.51 -4.34
CA PHE A 206 6.76 -7.02 -5.51
C PHE A 206 7.46 -5.83 -6.18
N SER A 207 7.81 -4.81 -5.39
CA SER A 207 8.44 -3.60 -5.91
C SER A 207 9.81 -3.85 -6.55
N HIS A 208 10.60 -4.79 -6.02
CA HIS A 208 11.86 -5.19 -6.61
C HIS A 208 11.68 -5.98 -7.92
N LEU A 209 10.64 -6.81 -8.01
CA LEU A 209 10.29 -7.51 -9.25
C LEU A 209 9.95 -6.52 -10.36
N ILE A 210 9.01 -5.62 -10.09
CA ILE A 210 8.52 -4.66 -11.09
C ILE A 210 9.62 -3.71 -11.55
N THR A 211 10.51 -3.28 -10.67
CA THR A 211 11.62 -2.38 -11.05
C THR A 211 12.82 -3.11 -11.66
N ASN A 212 12.69 -4.41 -11.98
CA ASN A 212 13.75 -5.25 -12.56
C ASN A 212 15.06 -5.22 -11.76
N ARG A 213 15.00 -4.99 -10.45
CA ARG A 213 16.16 -4.97 -9.57
C ARG A 213 16.54 -6.35 -9.05
N TYR A 214 15.75 -7.37 -9.39
CA TYR A 214 16.03 -8.74 -9.05
C TYR A 214 16.68 -9.48 -10.23
N LYS A 215 17.83 -10.10 -9.95
CA LYS A 215 18.39 -11.13 -10.81
C LYS A 215 18.26 -12.45 -10.06
N LYS A 216 17.77 -13.51 -10.72
CA LYS A 216 17.66 -14.85 -10.13
C LYS A 216 18.94 -15.17 -9.37
N SER A 217 18.82 -15.45 -8.10
CA SER A 217 19.95 -15.70 -7.19
C SER A 217 19.86 -17.12 -6.63
N ASN A 218 20.92 -17.55 -5.93
CA ASN A 218 20.93 -18.82 -5.20
C ASN A 218 20.16 -18.75 -3.86
N ASP A 219 19.41 -17.67 -3.63
CA ASP A 219 18.56 -17.50 -2.45
C ASP A 219 17.22 -18.21 -2.63
N GLU A 220 17.13 -19.43 -2.14
CA GLU A 220 15.95 -20.28 -2.31
C GLU A 220 14.71 -19.70 -1.62
N ILE A 221 14.86 -19.05 -0.47
CA ILE A 221 13.75 -18.42 0.25
C ILE A 221 13.17 -17.30 -0.59
N LEU A 222 14.04 -16.43 -1.08
CA LEU A 222 13.62 -15.30 -1.91
C LEU A 222 12.98 -15.77 -3.22
N ASN A 223 13.51 -16.82 -3.84
CA ASN A 223 12.90 -17.42 -5.03
C ASN A 223 11.47 -17.94 -4.75
N LYS A 224 11.25 -18.62 -3.61
CA LYS A 224 9.91 -19.08 -3.20
C LYS A 224 8.94 -17.90 -3.00
N LYS A 225 9.39 -16.83 -2.35
CA LYS A 225 8.62 -15.60 -2.16
C LYS A 225 8.24 -14.95 -3.50
N ILE A 226 9.16 -14.90 -4.44
CA ILE A 226 8.92 -14.37 -5.79
C ILE A 226 7.86 -15.21 -6.52
N GLU A 227 7.99 -16.53 -6.50
CA GLU A 227 7.02 -17.41 -7.15
C GLU A 227 5.64 -17.33 -6.47
N PHE A 228 5.58 -17.14 -5.15
CA PHE A 228 4.33 -16.87 -4.45
C PHE A 228 3.66 -15.61 -4.98
N ILE A 229 4.36 -14.46 -5.01
CA ILE A 229 3.82 -13.18 -5.52
C ILE A 229 3.35 -13.34 -6.97
N LYS A 230 4.16 -13.96 -7.84
CA LYS A 230 3.79 -14.18 -9.25
C LYS A 230 2.54 -15.03 -9.40
N SER A 231 2.44 -16.14 -8.66
CA SER A 231 1.28 -17.01 -8.69
C SER A 231 0.01 -16.26 -8.30
N LYS A 232 0.06 -15.53 -7.18
CA LYS A 232 -1.11 -14.80 -6.67
C LYS A 232 -1.53 -13.64 -7.58
N LEU A 233 -0.59 -12.94 -8.20
CA LEU A 233 -0.91 -11.91 -9.18
C LEU A 233 -1.55 -12.49 -10.45
N ASN A 234 -1.11 -13.66 -10.90
CA ASN A 234 -1.73 -14.37 -12.03
C ASN A 234 -3.16 -14.84 -11.72
N GLU A 235 -3.48 -15.14 -10.45
CA GLU A 235 -4.85 -15.43 -10.03
C GLU A 235 -5.76 -14.19 -10.14
N ILE A 236 -5.23 -12.98 -9.84
CA ILE A 236 -5.96 -11.73 -10.02
C ILE A 236 -6.10 -11.39 -11.51
N ASP A 237 -5.00 -11.51 -12.26
CA ASP A 237 -4.96 -11.19 -13.69
C ASP A 237 -3.95 -12.07 -14.42
N ASN A 238 -4.46 -13.05 -15.16
CA ASN A 238 -3.62 -13.99 -15.93
C ASN A 238 -2.84 -13.33 -17.08
N SER A 239 -3.15 -12.08 -17.41
CA SER A 239 -2.40 -11.28 -18.38
C SER A 239 -1.29 -10.42 -17.73
N PHE A 240 -1.13 -10.49 -16.41
CA PHE A 240 -0.10 -9.72 -15.72
C PHE A 240 1.29 -10.22 -16.11
N MET A 241 2.10 -9.33 -16.65
CA MET A 241 3.49 -9.61 -17.05
C MET A 241 4.48 -8.94 -16.09
N PHE A 242 5.56 -9.68 -15.76
CA PHE A 242 6.67 -9.20 -14.93
C PHE A 242 7.87 -8.78 -15.77
#